data_d446cde30546f07276c8e822ccd3842a
#
_entry.id   d446cde30546f07276c8e822ccd3842a
#
_cell.length_a   1.000
_cell.length_b   1.000
_cell.length_c   1.000
_cell.angle_alpha   90.00
_cell.angle_beta   90.00
_cell.angle_gamma   90.00
#
_symmetry.space_group_name_H-M   'P 1'
#
loop_
_entity.id
_entity.type
_entity.pdbx_description
1 polymer ?
#
loop_
_entity_poly.entity_id
_entity_poly.type
_entity_poly.pdbx_seq_one_letter_code
_entity_poly.pdbx_strand_id
1 'polypeptide(L)'
;MQNMIQTRDLKRCFKTSSGEVWALKGIDVQIPKGGLTILKGRSGSGKTTLLNILGALDQPTEGTVLFDGEDITQMGEKQRTALRRKKIGFVFQSVALIPMMTAYENVEYALRLSRYSGNRKERAIECLKMVGLSQRMNHLPQELSGGEQQRIAIARAIAHKPQVIFADEPTAELDTQTGLQVVKIFKDLTRQEGVTIVMTTHDTALMETGDAVYALEDGEVCHE
;
A
#
# COMPACT_ATOMS: atom_id res chain seq x y z
N MET A 1 12.29 17.97 5.44
CA MET A 1 11.97 16.95 4.41
C MET A 1 10.58 17.24 3.87
N GLN A 2 10.30 16.94 2.61
CA GLN A 2 8.96 17.17 2.04
C GLN A 2 8.08 15.97 2.33
N ASN A 3 6.85 16.21 2.84
CA ASN A 3 5.90 15.14 3.13
C ASN A 3 5.18 14.71 1.84
N MET A 4 5.01 13.40 1.67
CA MET A 4 4.15 12.81 0.64
C MET A 4 2.69 12.86 1.07
N ILE A 5 2.44 12.55 2.34
CA ILE A 5 1.08 12.57 2.92
C ILE A 5 1.13 13.29 4.25
N GLN A 6 0.09 14.08 4.52
CA GLN A 6 -0.11 14.73 5.80
C GLN A 6 -1.60 14.69 6.16
N THR A 7 -1.92 14.36 7.40
CA THR A 7 -3.28 14.44 7.92
C THR A 7 -3.38 15.45 9.05
N ARG A 8 -4.58 15.99 9.26
CA ARG A 8 -4.91 16.90 10.37
C ARG A 8 -6.26 16.55 10.93
N ASP A 9 -6.31 16.22 12.21
CA ASP A 9 -7.51 15.84 12.99
C ASP A 9 -8.40 14.83 12.24
N LEU A 10 -7.78 13.82 11.61
CA LEU A 10 -8.47 12.90 10.71
C LEU A 10 -9.34 11.93 11.51
N LYS A 11 -10.66 11.94 11.25
CA LYS A 11 -11.62 11.08 11.94
C LYS A 11 -12.43 10.26 10.95
N ARG A 12 -12.79 9.04 11.38
CA ARG A 12 -13.68 8.17 10.60
C ARG A 12 -14.69 7.47 11.51
N CYS A 13 -15.96 7.74 11.27
CA CYS A 13 -17.10 7.12 11.93
C CYS A 13 -17.83 6.22 10.95
N PHE A 14 -18.17 5.00 11.38
CA PHE A 14 -19.06 4.08 10.68
C PHE A 14 -20.39 3.97 11.42
N LYS A 15 -21.50 4.13 10.69
CA LYS A 15 -22.85 3.88 11.22
C LYS A 15 -23.16 2.40 11.12
N THR A 16 -23.45 1.76 12.25
CA THR A 16 -23.82 0.35 12.33
C THR A 16 -25.24 0.21 12.90
N SER A 17 -25.81 -0.96 12.82
CA SER A 17 -27.11 -1.26 13.46
C SER A 17 -27.12 -1.08 14.98
N SER A 18 -25.95 -1.16 15.61
CA SER A 18 -25.73 -1.00 17.07
C SER A 18 -25.31 0.39 17.50
N GLY A 19 -25.18 1.36 16.56
CA GLY A 19 -24.76 2.73 16.84
C GLY A 19 -23.59 3.20 15.98
N GLU A 20 -22.94 4.25 16.42
CA GLU A 20 -21.76 4.83 15.75
C GLU A 20 -20.48 4.24 16.30
N VAL A 21 -19.55 3.87 15.40
CA VAL A 21 -18.22 3.33 15.74
C VAL A 21 -17.16 4.24 15.13
N TRP A 22 -16.41 4.91 15.97
CA TRP A 22 -15.29 5.76 15.57
C TRP A 22 -14.04 4.91 15.40
N ALA A 23 -13.69 4.63 14.14
CA ALA A 23 -12.50 3.87 13.78
C ALA A 23 -11.23 4.71 13.79
N LEU A 24 -11.34 6.02 13.55
CA LEU A 24 -10.27 7.01 13.72
C LEU A 24 -10.81 8.21 14.50
N LYS A 25 -9.99 8.73 15.44
CA LYS A 25 -10.43 9.70 16.46
C LYS A 25 -9.50 10.93 16.54
N GLY A 26 -9.01 11.42 15.40
CA GLY A 26 -8.12 12.57 15.34
C GLY A 26 -6.68 12.17 15.04
N ILE A 27 -6.44 11.62 13.84
CA ILE A 27 -5.12 11.15 13.43
C ILE A 27 -4.33 12.27 12.76
N ASP A 28 -3.18 12.58 13.34
CA ASP A 28 -2.17 13.48 12.79
C ASP A 28 -0.92 12.70 12.42
N VAL A 29 -0.66 12.50 11.12
CA VAL A 29 0.55 11.84 10.63
C VAL A 29 1.21 12.64 9.51
N GLN A 30 2.52 12.53 9.43
CA GLN A 30 3.35 13.12 8.39
C GLN A 30 4.24 12.04 7.79
N ILE A 31 3.93 11.61 6.57
CA ILE A 31 4.65 10.56 5.85
C ILE A 31 5.64 11.21 4.90
N PRO A 32 6.96 11.05 5.13
CA PRO A 32 7.98 11.63 4.27
C PRO A 32 8.02 10.95 2.89
N LYS A 33 8.48 11.69 1.87
CA LYS A 33 8.69 11.14 0.52
C LYS A 33 9.86 10.17 0.48
N GLY A 34 9.72 9.10 -0.30
CA GLY A 34 10.81 8.22 -0.71
C GLY A 34 11.30 7.26 0.38
N GLY A 35 10.49 7.00 1.43
CA GLY A 35 10.83 6.09 2.51
C GLY A 35 9.77 5.03 2.77
N LEU A 36 10.07 4.11 3.68
CA LEU A 36 9.16 3.10 4.21
C LEU A 36 8.58 3.57 5.55
N THR A 37 7.30 3.89 5.59
CA THR A 37 6.57 4.19 6.82
C THR A 37 5.79 2.97 7.27
N ILE A 38 5.89 2.63 8.56
CA ILE A 38 5.17 1.52 9.17
C ILE A 38 4.07 2.04 10.09
N LEU A 39 2.86 1.53 9.90
CA LEU A 39 1.73 1.71 10.80
C LEU A 39 1.58 0.44 11.64
N LYS A 40 2.01 0.49 12.91
CA LYS A 40 1.92 -0.64 13.84
C LYS A 40 0.66 -0.56 14.69
N GLY A 41 0.16 -1.69 15.19
CA GLY A 41 -0.97 -1.75 16.14
C GLY A 41 -1.70 -3.09 16.10
N ARG A 42 -2.50 -3.36 17.12
CA ARG A 42 -3.32 -4.57 17.21
C ARG A 42 -4.40 -4.61 16.12
N SER A 43 -4.98 -5.79 15.89
CA SER A 43 -6.18 -5.90 15.04
C SER A 43 -7.29 -4.99 15.58
N GLY A 44 -7.98 -4.27 14.69
CA GLY A 44 -9.02 -3.32 15.06
C GLY A 44 -8.56 -1.92 15.49
N SER A 45 -7.25 -1.63 15.55
CA SER A 45 -6.74 -0.31 15.95
C SER A 45 -6.96 0.83 14.93
N GLY A 46 -7.53 0.54 13.75
CA GLY A 46 -7.80 1.55 12.72
C GLY A 46 -6.81 1.59 11.56
N LYS A 47 -5.74 0.76 11.54
CA LYS A 47 -4.68 0.76 10.50
C LYS A 47 -5.22 0.68 9.07
N THR A 48 -6.03 -0.35 8.79
CA THR A 48 -6.63 -0.54 7.46
C THR A 48 -7.55 0.63 7.08
N THR A 49 -8.32 1.17 8.04
CA THR A 49 -9.17 2.34 7.82
C THR A 49 -8.33 3.56 7.45
N LEU A 50 -7.26 3.82 8.20
CA LEU A 50 -6.33 4.90 7.91
C LEU A 50 -5.71 4.72 6.52
N LEU A 51 -5.16 3.55 6.23
CA LEU A 51 -4.54 3.23 4.95
C LEU A 51 -5.51 3.41 3.77
N ASN A 52 -6.78 3.01 3.93
CA ASN A 52 -7.81 3.18 2.90
C ASN A 52 -8.13 4.66 2.62
N ILE A 53 -8.15 5.50 3.66
CA ILE A 53 -8.39 6.93 3.49
C ILE A 53 -7.17 7.61 2.84
N LEU A 54 -5.95 7.32 3.31
CA LEU A 54 -4.72 7.85 2.72
C LEU A 54 -4.56 7.42 1.25
N GLY A 55 -5.01 6.22 0.92
CA GLY A 55 -5.03 5.65 -0.43
C GLY A 55 -6.22 6.08 -1.28
N ALA A 56 -7.07 6.99 -0.79
CA ALA A 56 -8.27 7.47 -1.48
C ALA A 56 -9.27 6.35 -1.86
N LEU A 57 -9.27 5.21 -1.14
CA LEU A 57 -10.30 4.17 -1.25
C LEU A 57 -11.54 4.54 -0.44
N ASP A 58 -11.36 5.21 0.70
CA ASP A 58 -12.45 5.73 1.54
C ASP A 58 -12.27 7.24 1.77
N GLN A 59 -13.27 7.86 2.41
CA GLN A 59 -13.25 9.28 2.76
C GLN A 59 -13.33 9.43 4.27
N PRO A 60 -12.67 10.42 4.86
CA PRO A 60 -12.81 10.73 6.26
C PRO A 60 -14.22 11.28 6.56
N THR A 61 -14.65 11.18 7.82
CA THR A 61 -15.84 11.86 8.31
C THR A 61 -15.53 13.32 8.66
N GLU A 62 -14.34 13.54 9.25
CA GLU A 62 -13.82 14.87 9.61
C GLU A 62 -12.31 14.93 9.39
N GLY A 63 -11.75 16.15 9.42
CA GLY A 63 -10.32 16.37 9.24
C GLY A 63 -9.91 16.51 7.79
N THR A 64 -8.59 16.53 7.53
CA THR A 64 -8.04 16.75 6.18
C THR A 64 -6.94 15.77 5.83
N VAL A 65 -6.80 15.46 4.54
CA VAL A 65 -5.72 14.66 3.95
C VAL A 65 -5.07 15.42 2.82
N LEU A 66 -3.79 15.71 2.96
CA LEU A 66 -2.96 16.28 1.90
C LEU A 66 -2.11 15.17 1.26
N PHE A 67 -2.16 15.05 -0.05
CA PHE A 67 -1.35 14.14 -0.86
C PHE A 67 -0.45 14.97 -1.79
N ASP A 68 0.85 14.90 -1.57
CA ASP A 68 1.85 15.72 -2.29
C ASP A 68 1.50 17.23 -2.29
N GLY A 69 0.97 17.71 -1.15
CA GLY A 69 0.55 19.09 -0.96
C GLY A 69 -0.87 19.42 -1.50
N GLU A 70 -1.51 18.53 -2.23
CA GLU A 70 -2.88 18.69 -2.75
C GLU A 70 -3.90 18.13 -1.74
N ASP A 71 -4.93 18.92 -1.40
CA ASP A 71 -6.02 18.44 -0.55
C ASP A 71 -6.91 17.46 -1.32
N ILE A 72 -6.92 16.20 -0.87
CA ILE A 72 -7.72 15.12 -1.46
C ILE A 72 -9.00 14.80 -0.67
N THR A 73 -9.23 15.48 0.45
CA THR A 73 -10.29 15.18 1.42
C THR A 73 -11.67 15.12 0.79
N GLN A 74 -11.99 16.12 -0.02
CA GLN A 74 -13.32 16.28 -0.64
C GLN A 74 -13.37 15.81 -2.10
N MET A 75 -12.36 15.07 -2.56
CA MET A 75 -12.38 14.54 -3.93
C MET A 75 -13.54 13.58 -4.16
N GLY A 76 -14.32 13.84 -5.22
CA GLY A 76 -15.36 12.91 -5.68
C GLY A 76 -14.76 11.61 -6.25
N GLU A 77 -15.57 10.56 -6.39
CA GLU A 77 -15.10 9.23 -6.80
C GLU A 77 -14.33 9.23 -8.12
N LYS A 78 -14.73 10.05 -9.09
CA LYS A 78 -14.02 10.18 -10.38
C LYS A 78 -12.58 10.70 -10.20
N GLN A 79 -12.38 11.67 -9.31
CA GLN A 79 -11.07 12.25 -9.01
C GLN A 79 -10.21 11.25 -8.22
N ARG A 80 -10.78 10.59 -7.18
CA ARG A 80 -10.11 9.55 -6.41
C ARG A 80 -9.68 8.38 -7.30
N THR A 81 -10.54 7.93 -8.22
CA THR A 81 -10.18 6.89 -9.20
C THR A 81 -9.03 7.33 -10.11
N ALA A 82 -9.02 8.59 -10.55
CA ALA A 82 -7.93 9.10 -11.36
C ALA A 82 -6.60 9.19 -10.58
N LEU A 83 -6.67 9.59 -9.31
CA LEU A 83 -5.53 9.63 -8.39
C LEU A 83 -4.95 8.22 -8.17
N ARG A 84 -5.79 7.26 -7.78
CA ARG A 84 -5.38 5.84 -7.59
C ARG A 84 -4.74 5.29 -8.84
N ARG A 85 -5.37 5.47 -9.98
CA ARG A 85 -4.88 4.95 -11.26
C ARG A 85 -3.50 5.44 -11.65
N LYS A 86 -3.15 6.70 -11.29
CA LYS A 86 -1.91 7.34 -11.75
C LYS A 86 -0.80 7.38 -10.70
N LYS A 87 -1.17 7.58 -9.43
CA LYS A 87 -0.22 7.95 -8.38
C LYS A 87 -0.12 6.92 -7.24
N ILE A 88 -1.02 5.94 -7.17
CA ILE A 88 -1.12 5.03 -6.03
C ILE A 88 -1.07 3.57 -6.48
N GLY A 89 -0.23 2.77 -5.81
CA GLY A 89 -0.23 1.32 -5.88
C GLY A 89 -0.82 0.71 -4.61
N PHE A 90 -1.42 -0.48 -4.71
CA PHE A 90 -1.93 -1.22 -3.56
C PHE A 90 -1.39 -2.65 -3.52
N VAL A 91 -1.02 -3.08 -2.32
CA VAL A 91 -0.72 -4.47 -1.97
C VAL A 91 -1.64 -4.84 -0.81
N PHE A 92 -2.53 -5.80 -1.00
CA PHE A 92 -3.49 -6.23 0.02
C PHE A 92 -3.00 -7.49 0.72
N GLN A 93 -3.51 -7.77 1.91
CA GLN A 93 -3.28 -9.00 2.65
C GLN A 93 -3.64 -10.22 1.80
N SER A 94 -4.87 -10.28 1.28
CA SER A 94 -5.23 -11.23 0.24
C SER A 94 -4.58 -10.78 -1.07
N VAL A 95 -3.69 -11.57 -1.62
CA VAL A 95 -2.84 -11.23 -2.78
C VAL A 95 -3.64 -10.72 -4.00
N ALA A 96 -4.91 -11.12 -4.12
CA ALA A 96 -5.87 -10.68 -5.13
C ALA A 96 -5.30 -10.69 -6.57
N LEU A 97 -4.58 -11.77 -6.93
CA LEU A 97 -4.17 -12.02 -8.32
C LEU A 97 -5.36 -12.53 -9.13
N ILE A 98 -5.34 -12.28 -10.44
CA ILE A 98 -6.31 -12.84 -11.37
C ILE A 98 -5.88 -14.29 -11.66
N PRO A 99 -6.66 -15.32 -11.22
CA PRO A 99 -6.18 -16.70 -11.23
C PRO A 99 -5.90 -17.28 -12.63
N MET A 100 -6.58 -16.74 -13.63
CA MET A 100 -6.48 -17.19 -15.04
C MET A 100 -5.37 -16.46 -15.82
N MET A 101 -4.66 -15.54 -15.17
CA MET A 101 -3.56 -14.78 -15.75
C MET A 101 -2.23 -15.23 -15.17
N THR A 102 -1.21 -15.36 -16.01
CA THR A 102 0.17 -15.60 -15.61
C THR A 102 0.70 -14.44 -14.74
N ALA A 103 1.85 -14.65 -14.09
CA ALA A 103 2.54 -13.58 -13.35
C ALA A 103 2.77 -12.34 -14.23
N TYR A 104 3.22 -12.54 -15.46
CA TYR A 104 3.42 -11.47 -16.43
C TYR A 104 2.10 -10.74 -16.76
N GLU A 105 1.05 -11.48 -17.08
CA GLU A 105 -0.25 -10.91 -17.45
C GLU A 105 -0.89 -10.12 -16.30
N ASN A 106 -0.77 -10.58 -15.05
CA ASN A 106 -1.22 -9.85 -13.87
C ASN A 106 -0.56 -8.47 -13.75
N VAL A 107 0.74 -8.37 -14.04
CA VAL A 107 1.48 -7.09 -14.00
C VAL A 107 1.15 -6.23 -15.22
N GLU A 108 1.13 -6.82 -16.42
CA GLU A 108 0.82 -6.10 -17.67
C GLU A 108 -0.60 -5.55 -17.67
N TYR A 109 -1.55 -6.26 -17.07
CA TYR A 109 -2.94 -5.81 -16.93
C TYR A 109 -3.05 -4.51 -16.11
N ALA A 110 -2.28 -4.39 -15.02
CA ALA A 110 -2.23 -3.15 -14.25
C ALA A 110 -1.71 -1.96 -15.08
N LEU A 111 -0.74 -2.19 -15.97
CA LEU A 111 -0.25 -1.18 -16.90
C LEU A 111 -1.30 -0.75 -17.92
N ARG A 112 -2.18 -1.66 -18.37
CA ARG A 112 -3.34 -1.32 -19.22
C ARG A 112 -4.35 -0.46 -18.48
N LEU A 113 -4.72 -0.85 -17.26
CA LEU A 113 -5.69 -0.11 -16.43
C LEU A 113 -5.19 1.29 -16.10
N SER A 114 -3.90 1.44 -15.79
CA SER A 114 -3.29 2.74 -15.50
C SER A 114 -3.11 3.63 -16.72
N ARG A 115 -3.30 3.09 -17.94
CA ARG A 115 -3.00 3.74 -19.22
C ARG A 115 -1.52 4.16 -19.31
N TYR A 116 -0.64 3.27 -18.86
CA TYR A 116 0.80 3.51 -18.93
C TYR A 116 1.25 3.82 -20.35
N SER A 117 1.98 4.92 -20.52
CA SER A 117 2.36 5.46 -21.84
C SER A 117 3.63 4.82 -22.42
N GLY A 118 4.42 4.10 -21.62
CA GLY A 118 5.65 3.45 -22.06
C GLY A 118 5.43 2.05 -22.62
N ASN A 119 6.53 1.33 -22.90
CA ASN A 119 6.48 -0.07 -23.32
C ASN A 119 6.03 -0.98 -22.17
N ARG A 120 4.77 -1.40 -22.19
CA ARG A 120 4.18 -2.24 -21.14
C ARG A 120 4.86 -3.59 -20.98
N LYS A 121 5.28 -4.20 -22.11
CA LYS A 121 5.96 -5.51 -22.08
C LYS A 121 7.29 -5.41 -21.34
N GLU A 122 8.12 -4.45 -21.70
CA GLU A 122 9.42 -4.24 -21.05
C GLU A 122 9.25 -3.89 -19.58
N ARG A 123 8.29 -3.00 -19.24
CA ARG A 123 8.05 -2.59 -17.85
C ARG A 123 7.52 -3.74 -16.99
N ALA A 124 6.62 -4.58 -17.51
CA ALA A 124 6.14 -5.75 -16.76
C ALA A 124 7.28 -6.74 -16.47
N ILE A 125 8.15 -7.01 -17.44
CA ILE A 125 9.32 -7.86 -17.26
C ILE A 125 10.29 -7.24 -16.24
N GLU A 126 10.54 -5.94 -16.32
CA GLU A 126 11.38 -5.21 -15.37
C GLU A 126 10.85 -5.33 -13.93
N CYS A 127 9.55 -5.09 -13.72
CA CYS A 127 8.94 -5.22 -12.40
C CYS A 127 9.05 -6.64 -11.83
N LEU A 128 8.85 -7.68 -12.65
CA LEU A 128 9.04 -9.06 -12.21
C LEU A 128 10.50 -9.39 -11.88
N LYS A 129 11.46 -8.78 -12.58
CA LYS A 129 12.89 -8.89 -12.25
C LYS A 129 13.20 -8.24 -10.90
N MET A 130 12.67 -7.05 -10.63
CA MET A 130 12.86 -6.32 -9.36
C MET A 130 12.43 -7.15 -8.14
N VAL A 131 11.38 -7.97 -8.28
CA VAL A 131 10.89 -8.84 -7.20
C VAL A 131 11.46 -10.27 -7.26
N GLY A 132 12.46 -10.53 -8.12
CA GLY A 132 13.14 -11.82 -8.22
C GLY A 132 12.34 -12.94 -8.90
N LEU A 133 11.37 -12.60 -9.77
CA LEU A 133 10.48 -13.57 -10.42
C LEU A 133 10.71 -13.72 -11.94
N SER A 134 11.93 -13.45 -12.42
CA SER A 134 12.27 -13.57 -13.84
C SER A 134 11.97 -14.94 -14.44
N GLN A 135 12.16 -16.02 -13.68
CA GLN A 135 11.93 -17.38 -14.13
C GLN A 135 10.48 -17.86 -13.96
N ARG A 136 9.63 -17.05 -13.33
CA ARG A 136 8.24 -17.38 -13.00
C ARG A 136 7.21 -16.62 -13.82
N MET A 137 7.63 -15.84 -14.83
CA MET A 137 6.76 -14.93 -15.58
C MET A 137 5.55 -15.61 -16.23
N ASN A 138 5.71 -16.85 -16.69
CA ASN A 138 4.66 -17.60 -17.39
C ASN A 138 3.84 -18.54 -16.49
N HIS A 139 4.11 -18.55 -15.17
CA HIS A 139 3.37 -19.39 -14.25
C HIS A 139 2.04 -18.73 -13.85
N LEU A 140 1.01 -19.54 -13.66
CA LEU A 140 -0.26 -19.15 -13.07
C LEU A 140 -0.13 -19.04 -11.55
N PRO A 141 -0.97 -18.23 -10.87
CA PRO A 141 -0.92 -18.08 -9.42
C PRO A 141 -0.96 -19.42 -8.65
N GLN A 142 -1.76 -20.37 -9.10
CA GLN A 142 -1.88 -21.70 -8.47
C GLN A 142 -0.61 -22.55 -8.55
N GLU A 143 0.35 -22.21 -9.40
CA GLU A 143 1.64 -22.90 -9.56
C GLU A 143 2.73 -22.26 -8.70
N LEU A 144 2.41 -21.22 -7.92
CA LEU A 144 3.34 -20.39 -7.18
C LEU A 144 3.06 -20.44 -5.68
N SER A 145 4.13 -20.37 -4.88
CA SER A 145 4.01 -20.22 -3.43
C SER A 145 3.35 -18.90 -3.03
N GLY A 146 2.79 -18.82 -1.82
CA GLY A 146 2.19 -17.59 -1.30
C GLY A 146 3.15 -16.38 -1.35
N GLY A 147 4.43 -16.60 -1.00
CA GLY A 147 5.45 -15.56 -1.10
C GLY A 147 5.77 -15.12 -2.54
N GLU A 148 5.73 -16.05 -3.51
CA GLU A 148 5.87 -15.70 -4.93
C GLU A 148 4.64 -14.91 -5.43
N GLN A 149 3.43 -15.32 -5.03
CA GLN A 149 2.20 -14.59 -5.34
C GLN A 149 2.24 -13.18 -4.76
N GLN A 150 2.69 -13.01 -3.52
CA GLN A 150 2.84 -11.70 -2.88
C GLN A 150 3.83 -10.81 -3.63
N ARG A 151 4.95 -11.37 -4.09
CA ARG A 151 5.91 -10.61 -4.92
C ARG A 151 5.32 -10.19 -6.27
N ILE A 152 4.41 -10.99 -6.87
CA ILE A 152 3.67 -10.54 -8.06
C ILE A 152 2.74 -9.37 -7.73
N ALA A 153 2.04 -9.41 -6.59
CA ALA A 153 1.20 -8.28 -6.16
C ALA A 153 2.03 -6.99 -5.98
N ILE A 154 3.25 -7.10 -5.44
CA ILE A 154 4.18 -5.97 -5.33
C ILE A 154 4.62 -5.49 -6.72
N ALA A 155 5.01 -6.40 -7.63
CA ALA A 155 5.36 -6.05 -9.00
C ALA A 155 4.22 -5.35 -9.73
N ARG A 156 2.98 -5.81 -9.53
CA ARG A 156 1.76 -5.18 -10.04
C ARG A 156 1.55 -3.77 -9.47
N ALA A 157 1.79 -3.59 -8.18
CA ALA A 157 1.60 -2.30 -7.50
C ALA A 157 2.59 -1.23 -7.98
N ILE A 158 3.86 -1.59 -8.27
CA ILE A 158 4.90 -0.65 -8.73
C ILE A 158 4.87 -0.41 -10.25
N ALA A 159 4.16 -1.24 -11.03
CA ALA A 159 4.28 -1.29 -12.48
C ALA A 159 4.06 0.08 -13.17
N HIS A 160 3.05 0.81 -12.78
CA HIS A 160 2.69 2.10 -13.38
C HIS A 160 3.47 3.30 -12.83
N LYS A 161 4.54 3.06 -12.06
CA LYS A 161 5.40 4.08 -11.41
C LYS A 161 4.60 5.01 -10.48
N PRO A 162 3.92 4.45 -9.46
CA PRO A 162 3.17 5.26 -8.51
C PRO A 162 4.11 6.11 -7.65
N GLN A 163 3.57 7.18 -7.05
CA GLN A 163 4.29 7.98 -6.06
C GLN A 163 4.27 7.31 -4.68
N VAL A 164 3.18 6.56 -4.39
CA VAL A 164 2.98 5.85 -3.12
C VAL A 164 2.48 4.43 -3.35
N ILE A 165 2.98 3.49 -2.58
CA ILE A 165 2.40 2.14 -2.43
C ILE A 165 1.85 2.01 -1.01
N PHE A 166 0.57 1.65 -0.91
CA PHE A 166 -0.06 1.24 0.34
C PHE A 166 -0.09 -0.28 0.42
N ALA A 167 0.44 -0.84 1.51
CA ALA A 167 0.54 -2.28 1.73
C ALA A 167 -0.16 -2.64 3.06
N ASP A 168 -1.34 -3.26 2.95
CA ASP A 168 -2.12 -3.67 4.12
C ASP A 168 -1.76 -5.09 4.52
N GLU A 169 -1.04 -5.21 5.63
CA GLU A 169 -0.54 -6.46 6.21
C GLU A 169 0.09 -7.43 5.15
N PRO A 170 1.04 -6.96 4.33
CA PRO A 170 1.53 -7.70 3.15
C PRO A 170 2.32 -8.98 3.51
N THR A 171 2.57 -9.23 4.77
CA THR A 171 3.35 -10.37 5.27
C THR A 171 2.55 -11.29 6.19
N ALA A 172 1.25 -11.00 6.44
CA ALA A 172 0.46 -11.71 7.44
C ALA A 172 0.28 -13.23 7.16
N GLU A 173 0.31 -13.62 5.89
CA GLU A 173 0.15 -15.02 5.47
C GLU A 173 1.49 -15.70 5.11
N LEU A 174 2.62 -15.07 5.47
CA LEU A 174 3.96 -15.54 5.14
C LEU A 174 4.73 -15.95 6.41
N ASP A 175 5.65 -16.88 6.25
CA ASP A 175 6.64 -17.15 7.28
C ASP A 175 7.58 -15.95 7.48
N THR A 176 8.23 -15.89 8.64
CA THR A 176 9.08 -14.74 9.02
C THR A 176 10.19 -14.46 8.00
N GLN A 177 10.83 -15.50 7.45
CA GLN A 177 11.92 -15.34 6.50
C GLN A 177 11.43 -14.73 5.17
N THR A 178 10.30 -15.22 4.67
CA THR A 178 9.65 -14.69 3.46
C THR A 178 9.12 -13.28 3.70
N GLY A 179 8.59 -12.99 4.90
CA GLY A 179 8.17 -11.65 5.30
C GLY A 179 9.32 -10.64 5.26
N LEU A 180 10.48 -10.99 5.80
CA LEU A 180 11.69 -10.14 5.74
C LEU A 180 12.16 -9.90 4.30
N GLN A 181 12.02 -10.88 3.39
CA GLN A 181 12.32 -10.69 1.97
C GLN A 181 11.37 -9.66 1.33
N VAL A 182 10.07 -9.68 1.66
CA VAL A 182 9.10 -8.69 1.20
C VAL A 182 9.48 -7.29 1.66
N VAL A 183 9.84 -7.12 2.93
CA VAL A 183 10.28 -5.81 3.45
C VAL A 183 11.57 -5.34 2.78
N LYS A 184 12.52 -6.25 2.53
CA LYS A 184 13.72 -5.92 1.76
C LYS A 184 13.38 -5.42 0.35
N ILE A 185 12.45 -6.09 -0.34
CA ILE A 185 11.99 -5.63 -1.67
C ILE A 185 11.40 -4.22 -1.56
N PHE A 186 10.57 -3.92 -0.57
CA PHE A 186 10.04 -2.58 -0.36
C PHE A 186 11.15 -1.54 -0.18
N LYS A 187 12.16 -1.82 0.64
CA LYS A 187 13.32 -0.92 0.81
C LYS A 187 14.12 -0.73 -0.48
N ASP A 188 14.32 -1.78 -1.23
CA ASP A 188 15.01 -1.70 -2.51
C ASP A 188 14.20 -0.84 -3.52
N LEU A 189 12.87 -0.97 -3.55
CA LEU A 189 11.98 -0.16 -4.38
C LEU A 189 12.00 1.32 -3.97
N THR A 190 12.02 1.65 -2.67
CA THR A 190 12.14 3.07 -2.24
C THR A 190 13.42 3.70 -2.76
N ARG A 191 14.52 2.96 -2.79
CA ARG A 191 15.84 3.43 -3.25
C ARG A 191 15.94 3.52 -4.78
N GLN A 192 15.40 2.52 -5.50
CA GLN A 192 15.55 2.41 -6.95
C GLN A 192 14.52 3.25 -7.73
N GLU A 193 13.27 3.26 -7.27
CA GLU A 193 12.16 3.94 -7.95
C GLU A 193 11.77 5.26 -7.27
N GLY A 194 12.33 5.58 -6.08
CA GLY A 194 11.98 6.77 -5.31
C GLY A 194 10.54 6.77 -4.77
N VAL A 195 9.89 5.60 -4.76
CA VAL A 195 8.50 5.46 -4.32
C VAL A 195 8.40 5.55 -2.80
N THR A 196 7.35 6.18 -2.29
CA THR A 196 7.00 6.14 -0.87
C THR A 196 6.20 4.87 -0.58
N ILE A 197 6.47 4.20 0.52
CA ILE A 197 5.72 3.00 0.91
C ILE A 197 5.13 3.21 2.31
N VAL A 198 3.84 2.91 2.46
CA VAL A 198 3.14 2.88 3.73
C VAL A 198 2.65 1.47 3.96
N MET A 199 3.16 0.81 4.99
CA MET A 199 2.87 -0.59 5.29
C MET A 199 2.22 -0.71 6.67
N THR A 200 1.13 -1.48 6.77
CA THR A 200 0.59 -1.89 8.07
C THR A 200 1.21 -3.23 8.49
N THR A 201 1.46 -3.41 9.77
CA THR A 201 1.88 -4.70 10.33
C THR A 201 1.55 -4.78 11.83
N HIS A 202 1.38 -6.00 12.31
CA HIS A 202 1.36 -6.31 13.74
C HIS A 202 2.61 -7.13 14.16
N ASP A 203 3.52 -7.45 13.24
CA ASP A 203 4.75 -8.19 13.50
C ASP A 203 5.84 -7.24 14.04
N THR A 204 6.25 -7.49 15.29
CA THR A 204 7.27 -6.68 15.98
C THR A 204 8.63 -6.75 15.31
N ALA A 205 9.00 -7.87 14.69
CA ALA A 205 10.28 -8.04 14.00
C ALA A 205 10.41 -7.13 12.77
N LEU A 206 9.30 -6.73 12.17
CA LEU A 206 9.28 -5.85 11.00
C LEU A 206 9.23 -4.35 11.38
N MET A 207 8.83 -4.01 12.61
CA MET A 207 8.62 -2.63 13.04
C MET A 207 9.91 -1.80 13.00
N GLU A 208 11.05 -2.41 13.35
CA GLU A 208 12.36 -1.73 13.36
C GLU A 208 12.92 -1.47 11.94
N THR A 209 12.27 -2.00 10.93
CA THR A 209 12.74 -1.86 9.55
C THR A 209 12.26 -0.57 8.87
N GLY A 210 11.27 0.15 9.43
CA GLY A 210 10.73 1.39 8.87
C GLY A 210 11.67 2.58 9.03
N ASP A 211 11.60 3.53 8.09
CA ASP A 211 12.26 4.84 8.21
C ASP A 211 11.44 5.78 9.10
N ALA A 212 10.13 5.54 9.22
CA ALA A 212 9.21 6.16 10.18
C ALA A 212 8.22 5.10 10.67
N VAL A 213 7.83 5.20 11.96
CA VAL A 213 6.89 4.26 12.58
C VAL A 213 5.83 5.04 13.34
N TYR A 214 4.55 4.71 13.11
CA TYR A 214 3.42 5.22 13.86
C TYR A 214 2.70 4.06 14.56
N ALA A 215 2.50 4.19 15.87
CA ALA A 215 1.70 3.25 16.64
C ALA A 215 0.24 3.72 16.68
N LEU A 216 -0.69 2.83 16.29
CA LEU A 216 -2.12 3.08 16.38
C LEU A 216 -2.73 2.20 17.46
N GLU A 217 -3.48 2.81 18.37
CA GLU A 217 -4.27 2.15 19.40
C GLU A 217 -5.64 2.83 19.49
N ASP A 218 -6.71 2.03 19.43
CA ASP A 218 -8.12 2.48 19.55
C ASP A 218 -8.51 3.70 18.68
N GLY A 219 -7.91 3.79 17.47
CA GLY A 219 -8.19 4.85 16.51
C GLY A 219 -7.40 6.15 16.72
N GLU A 220 -6.38 6.13 17.56
CA GLU A 220 -5.49 7.26 17.86
C GLU A 220 -4.03 6.91 17.56
N VAL A 221 -3.17 7.91 17.32
CA VAL A 221 -1.71 7.73 17.21
C VAL A 221 -1.12 7.87 18.62
N CYS A 222 -0.45 6.81 19.07
CA CYS A 222 0.34 6.87 20.30
C CYS A 222 1.70 7.50 20.00
N HIS A 223 2.03 8.56 20.71
CA HIS A 223 3.38 9.11 20.74
C HIS A 223 4.21 8.31 21.75
N GLU A 224 5.25 7.64 21.29
CA GLU A 224 6.26 7.03 22.17
C GLU A 224 7.25 8.09 22.65
#